data_a2c30339c6ee242138a8887537840ae8
#
_entry.id   a2c30339c6ee242138a8887537840ae8
#
_cell.length_a   1.000
_cell.length_b   1.000
_cell.length_c   1.000
_cell.angle_alpha   90.00
_cell.angle_beta   90.00
_cell.angle_gamma   90.00
#
_symmetry.space_group_name_H-M   'P 1'
#
loop_
_entity.id
_entity.type
_entity.pdbx_description
1 polymer ?
#
loop_
_entity_poly.entity_id
_entity_poly.type
_entity_poly.pdbx_seq_one_letter_code
_entity_poly.pdbx_strand_id
1 'polypeptide(L)'
;MKKLGFLAVALFMQATFAQTNRFVYQVTSKPDINNKNDIKTENAYLDISAEKSMFYSENRIKRDSVMKANFQSGGARGFNREQMEGLRSTINYSIEKNKKDQKTIYKDRIGRDVYTYEEDRPLNWKISSETTKIGEYKVQKAETDFGGRKWTAWFTTDLPYQDGPYKFSGLPGLVVKAEDSTGDYSFDLMMNYKIADFPEMNTFGNVMKVKRTDYVKQQEKYKSDPTAFMNSQRGSRGVSMGGPRGGNQNPAEMRKRMEERVKEEAKNNSNPIELK
;
A
#
# COMPACT_ATOMS: atom_id res chain seq x y z
N MET A 1 41.36 53.66 26.91
CA MET A 1 40.49 52.55 27.37
C MET A 1 39.51 52.23 26.25
N LYS A 2 39.82 51.23 25.45
CA LYS A 2 38.93 50.75 24.31
C LYS A 2 38.02 49.66 24.82
N LYS A 3 36.69 49.90 24.83
CA LYS A 3 35.70 48.89 25.16
C LYS A 3 35.42 48.05 23.90
N LEU A 4 35.86 46.79 23.90
CA LEU A 4 35.48 45.81 22.91
C LEU A 4 34.07 45.31 23.26
N GLY A 5 33.08 45.64 22.40
CA GLY A 5 31.75 45.08 22.48
C GLY A 5 31.75 43.69 21.84
N PHE A 6 31.52 42.66 22.62
CA PHE A 6 31.26 41.29 22.13
C PHE A 6 29.83 41.21 21.58
N LEU A 7 29.69 41.10 20.25
CA LEU A 7 28.43 40.86 19.60
C LEU A 7 28.22 39.33 19.59
N ALA A 8 27.40 38.81 20.51
CA ALA A 8 26.99 37.41 20.54
C ALA A 8 25.94 37.18 19.45
N VAL A 9 26.35 36.61 18.32
CA VAL A 9 25.42 36.13 17.30
C VAL A 9 24.84 34.81 17.78
N ALA A 10 23.61 34.85 18.29
CA ALA A 10 22.83 33.65 18.61
C ALA A 10 22.39 32.96 17.29
N LEU A 11 23.09 31.90 16.92
CA LEU A 11 22.66 31.03 15.84
C LEU A 11 21.40 30.28 16.30
N PHE A 12 20.23 30.75 15.90
CA PHE A 12 18.98 29.95 16.02
C PHE A 12 19.07 28.81 15.02
N MET A 13 19.48 27.64 15.49
CA MET A 13 19.39 26.39 14.79
C MET A 13 17.87 26.04 14.70
N GLN A 14 17.20 26.50 13.65
CA GLN A 14 15.85 26.03 13.35
C GLN A 14 15.95 24.55 12.99
N ALA A 15 15.54 23.68 13.91
CA ALA A 15 15.29 22.28 13.60
C ALA A 15 14.14 22.24 12.58
N THR A 16 14.48 22.17 11.30
CA THR A 16 13.51 21.88 10.23
C THR A 16 13.08 20.42 10.42
N PHE A 17 11.98 20.21 11.14
CA PHE A 17 11.31 18.91 11.09
C PHE A 17 10.98 18.66 9.61
N ALA A 18 11.52 17.60 9.07
CA ALA A 18 11.23 17.18 7.71
C ALA A 18 9.73 16.88 7.61
N GLN A 19 8.96 17.82 7.07
CA GLN A 19 7.52 17.65 6.93
C GLN A 19 7.23 16.65 5.83
N THR A 20 6.39 15.67 6.13
CA THR A 20 5.87 14.71 5.16
C THR A 20 4.56 15.24 4.57
N ASN A 21 4.44 15.25 3.24
CA ASN A 21 3.21 15.64 2.56
C ASN A 21 2.39 14.38 2.29
N ARG A 22 1.14 14.38 2.75
CA ARG A 22 0.18 13.32 2.47
C ARG A 22 -0.74 13.73 1.34
N PHE A 23 -0.85 12.85 0.36
CA PHE A 23 -1.81 12.92 -0.74
C PHE A 23 -2.81 11.78 -0.57
N VAL A 24 -4.10 12.12 -0.53
CA VAL A 24 -5.18 11.16 -0.36
C VAL A 24 -5.77 10.86 -1.72
N TYR A 25 -5.69 9.61 -2.12
CA TYR A 25 -6.30 9.12 -3.36
C TYR A 25 -7.54 8.31 -3.06
N GLN A 26 -8.62 8.56 -3.78
CA GLN A 26 -9.71 7.61 -3.90
C GLN A 26 -9.30 6.55 -4.92
N VAL A 27 -9.31 5.31 -4.50
CA VAL A 27 -8.99 4.16 -5.37
C VAL A 27 -10.29 3.44 -5.67
N THR A 28 -10.65 3.37 -6.93
CA THR A 28 -11.79 2.59 -7.41
C THR A 28 -11.27 1.36 -8.15
N SER A 29 -11.84 0.20 -7.85
CA SER A 29 -11.47 -1.06 -8.49
C SER A 29 -12.68 -1.92 -8.76
N LYS A 30 -12.60 -2.74 -9.82
CA LYS A 30 -13.55 -3.79 -10.18
C LYS A 30 -12.82 -5.13 -10.09
N PRO A 31 -12.71 -5.70 -8.88
CA PRO A 31 -11.83 -6.83 -8.63
C PRO A 31 -12.33 -8.16 -9.22
N ASP A 32 -13.62 -8.28 -9.56
CA ASP A 32 -14.19 -9.47 -10.20
C ASP A 32 -14.38 -9.25 -11.70
N ILE A 33 -13.64 -10.00 -12.52
CA ILE A 33 -13.73 -9.94 -13.98
C ILE A 33 -15.12 -10.34 -14.51
N ASN A 34 -15.83 -11.20 -13.78
CA ASN A 34 -17.14 -11.71 -14.15
C ASN A 34 -18.30 -10.83 -13.65
N ASN A 35 -18.02 -9.90 -12.73
CA ASN A 35 -19.00 -8.99 -12.17
C ASN A 35 -18.46 -7.54 -12.11
N LYS A 36 -18.50 -6.85 -13.23
CA LYS A 36 -18.04 -5.46 -13.35
C LYS A 36 -18.89 -4.45 -12.56
N ASN A 37 -20.03 -4.88 -12.02
CA ASN A 37 -20.87 -4.06 -11.13
C ASN A 37 -20.39 -4.13 -9.67
N ASP A 38 -19.53 -5.07 -9.30
CA ASP A 38 -18.90 -5.10 -7.98
C ASP A 38 -17.76 -4.07 -7.93
N ILE A 39 -18.14 -2.83 -7.69
CA ILE A 39 -17.21 -1.71 -7.59
C ILE A 39 -16.79 -1.55 -6.14
N LYS A 40 -15.48 -1.56 -5.89
CA LYS A 40 -14.89 -1.26 -4.59
C LYS A 40 -14.23 0.11 -4.63
N THR A 41 -14.48 0.91 -3.61
CA THR A 41 -13.88 2.23 -3.47
C THR A 41 -13.30 2.35 -2.07
N GLU A 42 -12.04 2.76 -1.97
CA GLU A 42 -11.38 3.05 -0.70
C GLU A 42 -10.36 4.17 -0.83
N ASN A 43 -10.01 4.80 0.28
CA ASN A 43 -8.94 5.78 0.29
C ASN A 43 -7.58 5.12 0.49
N ALA A 44 -6.60 5.62 -0.24
CA ALA A 44 -5.19 5.29 -0.07
C ALA A 44 -4.38 6.57 0.14
N TYR A 45 -3.31 6.45 0.90
CA TYR A 45 -2.38 7.53 1.17
C TYR A 45 -1.10 7.36 0.36
N LEU A 46 -0.63 8.45 -0.22
CA LEU A 46 0.74 8.60 -0.70
C LEU A 46 1.41 9.66 0.18
N ASP A 47 2.27 9.21 1.07
CA ASP A 47 3.06 10.09 1.92
C ASP A 47 4.42 10.32 1.28
N ILE A 48 4.84 11.57 1.17
CA ILE A 48 6.09 11.96 0.50
C ILE A 48 6.95 12.81 1.43
N SER A 49 8.14 12.33 1.76
CA SER A 49 9.22 13.08 2.41
C SER A 49 10.33 13.47 1.44
N ALA A 50 11.40 14.08 1.95
CA ALA A 50 12.59 14.37 1.16
C ALA A 50 13.30 13.10 0.66
N GLU A 51 13.31 12.02 1.44
CA GLU A 51 14.09 10.80 1.18
C GLU A 51 13.30 9.71 0.46
N LYS A 52 12.02 9.58 0.77
CA LYS A 52 11.18 8.49 0.26
C LYS A 52 9.71 8.87 0.17
N SER A 53 8.95 8.04 -0.52
CA SER A 53 7.49 8.04 -0.44
C SER A 53 6.96 6.66 -0.10
N MET A 54 5.72 6.63 0.38
CA MET A 54 5.04 5.39 0.73
C MET A 54 3.55 5.47 0.32
N PHE A 55 3.10 4.48 -0.45
CA PHE A 55 1.71 4.29 -0.84
C PHE A 55 1.08 3.12 -0.08
N TYR A 56 -0.11 3.30 0.50
CA TYR A 56 -0.80 2.27 1.31
C TYR A 56 -2.26 2.62 1.58
N SER A 57 -3.07 1.63 1.98
CA SER A 57 -4.49 1.80 2.32
C SER A 57 -4.71 2.57 3.64
N GLU A 58 -5.66 3.51 3.63
CA GLU A 58 -6.17 4.16 4.84
C GLU A 58 -6.79 3.14 5.81
N ASN A 59 -7.62 2.22 5.28
CA ASN A 59 -8.31 1.21 6.08
C ASN A 59 -7.33 0.28 6.80
N ARG A 60 -6.19 -0.02 6.18
CA ARG A 60 -5.13 -0.81 6.81
C ARG A 60 -4.57 -0.11 8.05
N ILE A 61 -4.27 1.18 7.97
CA ILE A 61 -3.76 1.95 9.12
C ILE A 61 -4.81 2.05 10.23
N LYS A 62 -6.06 2.31 9.88
CA LYS A 62 -7.18 2.34 10.85
C LYS A 62 -7.33 1.00 11.55
N ARG A 63 -7.27 -0.10 10.80
CA ARG A 63 -7.34 -1.46 11.35
C ARG A 63 -6.17 -1.77 12.30
N ASP A 64 -4.95 -1.42 11.90
CA ASP A 64 -3.75 -1.63 12.71
C ASP A 64 -3.82 -0.83 14.02
N SER A 65 -4.35 0.40 13.99
CA SER A 65 -4.58 1.23 15.17
C SER A 65 -5.61 0.62 16.12
N VAL A 66 -6.74 0.11 15.60
CA VAL A 66 -7.77 -0.58 16.39
C VAL A 66 -7.18 -1.84 17.03
N MET A 67 -6.40 -2.63 16.31
CA MET A 67 -5.74 -3.82 16.84
C MET A 67 -4.75 -3.47 17.94
N LYS A 68 -3.90 -2.45 17.74
CA LYS A 68 -2.94 -1.97 18.74
C LYS A 68 -3.64 -1.52 20.03
N ALA A 69 -4.72 -0.74 19.92
CA ALA A 69 -5.52 -0.29 21.07
C ALA A 69 -6.15 -1.47 21.84
N ASN A 70 -6.67 -2.47 21.14
CA ASN A 70 -7.23 -3.67 21.78
C ASN A 70 -6.17 -4.49 22.50
N PHE A 71 -4.98 -4.64 21.94
CA PHE A 71 -3.86 -5.33 22.63
C PHE A 71 -3.42 -4.58 23.89
N GLN A 72 -3.33 -3.25 23.84
CA GLN A 72 -2.94 -2.43 24.99
C GLN A 72 -3.99 -2.45 26.11
N SER A 73 -5.26 -2.60 25.80
CA SER A 73 -6.34 -2.74 26.79
C SER A 73 -6.50 -4.16 27.35
N GLY A 74 -5.53 -5.06 27.14
CA GLY A 74 -5.55 -6.43 27.63
C GLY A 74 -6.57 -7.35 26.96
N GLY A 75 -7.05 -6.99 25.76
CA GLY A 75 -8.05 -7.77 25.03
C GLY A 75 -9.46 -7.76 25.65
N ALA A 76 -9.69 -6.97 26.70
CA ALA A 76 -10.94 -6.92 27.47
C ALA A 76 -12.10 -6.31 26.68
N ARG A 77 -11.83 -5.53 25.63
CA ARG A 77 -12.83 -5.04 24.68
C ARG A 77 -12.83 -6.02 23.51
N GLY A 78 -13.78 -6.94 23.48
CA GLY A 78 -13.92 -7.89 22.37
C GLY A 78 -13.81 -7.21 21.01
N PHE A 79 -13.27 -7.93 20.01
CA PHE A 79 -13.24 -7.44 18.63
C PHE A 79 -14.65 -7.15 18.14
N ASN A 80 -14.98 -5.87 17.90
CA ASN A 80 -16.21 -5.53 17.21
C ASN A 80 -16.06 -5.97 15.75
N ARG A 81 -16.75 -7.06 15.40
CA ARG A 81 -16.68 -7.68 14.07
C ARG A 81 -17.15 -6.70 12.98
N GLU A 82 -18.21 -5.96 13.25
CA GLU A 82 -18.78 -4.98 12.31
C GLU A 82 -17.79 -3.85 12.02
N GLN A 83 -17.12 -3.32 13.06
CA GLN A 83 -16.05 -2.33 12.91
C GLN A 83 -14.90 -2.86 12.05
N MET A 84 -14.50 -4.10 12.24
CA MET A 84 -13.43 -4.73 11.47
C MET A 84 -13.83 -5.04 10.03
N GLU A 85 -15.10 -5.35 9.78
CA GLU A 85 -15.63 -5.52 8.42
C GLU A 85 -15.63 -4.20 7.65
N GLY A 86 -15.98 -3.09 8.29
CA GLY A 86 -15.91 -1.75 7.69
C GLY A 86 -14.47 -1.27 7.37
N LEU A 87 -13.45 -1.96 7.94
CA LEU A 87 -12.03 -1.68 7.67
C LEU A 87 -11.39 -2.71 6.74
N ARG A 88 -12.18 -3.45 5.98
CA ARG A 88 -11.64 -4.30 4.91
C ARG A 88 -11.02 -3.43 3.82
N SER A 89 -9.94 -3.92 3.25
CA SER A 89 -9.21 -3.23 2.19
C SER A 89 -8.95 -4.18 1.03
N THR A 90 -9.04 -3.67 -0.18
CA THR A 90 -8.57 -4.33 -1.40
C THR A 90 -7.08 -4.07 -1.64
N ILE A 91 -6.52 -3.04 -0.97
CA ILE A 91 -5.11 -2.67 -1.02
C ILE A 91 -4.38 -3.28 0.17
N ASN A 92 -4.04 -4.57 0.07
CA ASN A 92 -3.35 -5.30 1.14
C ASN A 92 -1.83 -5.10 1.13
N TYR A 93 -1.32 -4.45 0.12
CA TYR A 93 0.09 -4.14 -0.09
C TYR A 93 0.44 -2.72 0.36
N SER A 94 1.74 -2.46 0.47
CA SER A 94 2.30 -1.12 0.53
C SER A 94 3.49 -1.01 -0.43
N ILE A 95 3.74 0.20 -0.91
CA ILE A 95 4.82 0.46 -1.86
C ILE A 95 5.66 1.59 -1.31
N GLU A 96 6.94 1.33 -1.12
CA GLU A 96 7.92 2.32 -0.72
C GLU A 96 8.80 2.65 -1.93
N LYS A 97 8.97 3.94 -2.23
CA LYS A 97 9.84 4.44 -3.28
C LYS A 97 10.95 5.25 -2.63
N ASN A 98 12.17 4.79 -2.74
CA ASN A 98 13.34 5.48 -2.23
C ASN A 98 13.89 6.41 -3.31
N LYS A 99 14.05 7.69 -2.97
CA LYS A 99 14.48 8.70 -3.93
C LYS A 99 15.99 8.69 -4.20
N LYS A 100 16.79 8.21 -3.24
CA LYS A 100 18.25 8.20 -3.34
C LYS A 100 18.75 7.18 -4.36
N ASP A 101 18.24 5.96 -4.28
CA ASP A 101 18.64 4.84 -5.15
C ASP A 101 17.59 4.49 -6.21
N GLN A 102 16.50 5.27 -6.26
CA GLN A 102 15.37 5.14 -7.19
C GLN A 102 14.71 3.75 -7.18
N LYS A 103 14.75 3.09 -6.03
CA LYS A 103 14.18 1.77 -5.84
C LYS A 103 12.73 1.84 -5.42
N THR A 104 11.92 1.01 -6.05
CA THR A 104 10.52 0.79 -5.67
C THR A 104 10.39 -0.59 -5.02
N ILE A 105 10.03 -0.61 -3.74
CA ILE A 105 9.85 -1.82 -2.95
C ILE A 105 8.37 -2.09 -2.75
N TYR A 106 7.91 -3.21 -3.26
CA TYR A 106 6.58 -3.73 -3.00
C TYR A 106 6.60 -4.62 -1.75
N LYS A 107 5.61 -4.47 -0.89
CA LYS A 107 5.47 -5.24 0.34
C LYS A 107 4.03 -5.72 0.51
N ASP A 108 3.85 -7.02 0.68
CA ASP A 108 2.54 -7.65 0.86
C ASP A 108 2.66 -8.85 1.79
N ARG A 109 1.51 -9.30 2.32
CA ARG A 109 1.41 -10.46 3.20
C ARG A 109 0.87 -11.66 2.44
N ILE A 110 1.60 -12.77 2.50
CA ILE A 110 1.10 -14.07 2.04
C ILE A 110 1.08 -15.04 3.24
N GLY A 111 -0.10 -15.45 3.65
CA GLY A 111 -0.26 -16.26 4.84
C GLY A 111 0.16 -15.51 6.11
N ARG A 112 1.25 -15.96 6.76
CA ARG A 112 1.76 -15.40 8.02
C ARG A 112 2.94 -14.46 7.84
N ASP A 113 3.62 -14.53 6.72
CA ASP A 113 4.86 -13.80 6.46
C ASP A 113 4.63 -12.63 5.53
N VAL A 114 5.49 -11.62 5.65
CA VAL A 114 5.51 -10.45 4.81
C VAL A 114 6.57 -10.67 3.73
N TYR A 115 6.17 -10.59 2.47
CA TYR A 115 7.05 -10.69 1.32
C TYR A 115 7.37 -9.30 0.81
N THR A 116 8.65 -9.07 0.49
CA THR A 116 9.09 -7.82 -0.13
C THR A 116 9.90 -8.12 -1.37
N TYR A 117 9.66 -7.35 -2.42
CA TYR A 117 10.50 -7.39 -3.60
C TYR A 117 10.77 -6.01 -4.15
N GLU A 118 11.90 -5.84 -4.80
CA GLU A 118 12.24 -4.66 -5.59
C GLU A 118 11.57 -4.79 -6.96
N GLU A 119 10.84 -3.76 -7.40
CA GLU A 119 10.25 -3.71 -8.73
C GLU A 119 11.35 -3.58 -9.77
N ASP A 120 11.40 -4.51 -10.69
CA ASP A 120 12.45 -4.63 -11.71
C ASP A 120 11.98 -4.24 -13.13
N ARG A 121 10.69 -3.93 -13.29
CA ARG A 121 10.12 -3.52 -14.57
C ARG A 121 10.14 -2.00 -14.71
N PRO A 122 10.61 -1.46 -15.84
CA PRO A 122 10.61 -0.02 -16.07
C PRO A 122 9.21 0.52 -16.31
N LEU A 123 8.97 1.77 -15.87
CA LEU A 123 7.82 2.57 -16.28
C LEU A 123 8.23 3.48 -17.44
N ASN A 124 7.77 3.15 -18.64
CA ASN A 124 8.09 3.91 -19.86
C ASN A 124 6.92 4.80 -20.23
N TRP A 125 6.92 6.04 -19.73
CA TRP A 125 5.88 7.01 -20.01
C TRP A 125 6.02 7.63 -21.40
N LYS A 126 4.90 7.68 -22.13
CA LYS A 126 4.73 8.49 -23.35
C LYS A 126 3.92 9.72 -22.98
N ILE A 127 4.60 10.85 -22.85
CA ILE A 127 3.96 12.13 -22.51
C ILE A 127 3.34 12.71 -23.78
N SER A 128 2.06 13.06 -23.70
CA SER A 128 1.30 13.70 -24.78
C SER A 128 1.32 15.22 -24.61
N SER A 129 1.05 15.96 -25.67
CA SER A 129 0.78 17.40 -25.60
C SER A 129 -0.64 17.73 -25.09
N GLU A 130 -1.48 16.72 -24.88
CA GLU A 130 -2.84 16.88 -24.40
C GLU A 130 -2.84 17.38 -22.95
N THR A 131 -3.55 18.48 -22.70
CA THR A 131 -3.70 19.09 -21.39
C THR A 131 -5.18 19.32 -21.08
N THR A 132 -5.52 19.22 -19.80
CA THR A 132 -6.88 19.52 -19.31
C THR A 132 -6.80 20.08 -17.90
N LYS A 133 -7.96 20.24 -17.25
CA LYS A 133 -8.05 20.63 -15.83
C LYS A 133 -8.75 19.53 -15.05
N ILE A 134 -8.14 19.08 -13.96
CA ILE A 134 -8.72 18.14 -13.00
C ILE A 134 -8.71 18.83 -11.62
N GLY A 135 -9.90 19.06 -11.05
CA GLY A 135 -10.02 19.88 -9.85
C GLY A 135 -9.43 21.27 -10.05
N GLU A 136 -8.47 21.62 -9.24
CA GLU A 136 -7.76 22.92 -9.33
C GLU A 136 -6.50 22.87 -10.20
N TYR A 137 -6.02 21.67 -10.56
CA TYR A 137 -4.73 21.48 -11.24
C TYR A 137 -4.87 21.51 -12.76
N LYS A 138 -3.93 22.21 -13.42
CA LYS A 138 -3.67 22.03 -14.84
C LYS A 138 -2.84 20.76 -15.02
N VAL A 139 -3.31 19.83 -15.82
CA VAL A 139 -2.69 18.51 -15.96
C VAL A 139 -2.32 18.20 -17.40
N GLN A 140 -1.31 17.36 -17.58
CA GLN A 140 -0.85 16.84 -18.84
C GLN A 140 -0.97 15.33 -18.86
N LYS A 141 -1.34 14.77 -20.01
CA LYS A 141 -1.54 13.33 -20.20
C LYS A 141 -0.23 12.60 -20.45
N ALA A 142 -0.11 11.41 -19.84
CA ALA A 142 0.93 10.44 -20.15
C ALA A 142 0.35 9.03 -20.18
N GLU A 143 0.92 8.16 -21.00
CA GLU A 143 0.47 6.78 -21.14
C GLU A 143 1.63 5.81 -20.97
N THR A 144 1.35 4.63 -20.41
CA THR A 144 2.33 3.55 -20.26
C THR A 144 1.65 2.19 -20.28
N ASP A 145 2.40 1.16 -20.69
CA ASP A 145 2.02 -0.24 -20.51
C ASP A 145 2.74 -0.77 -19.26
N PHE A 146 1.99 -1.19 -18.24
CA PHE A 146 2.57 -1.72 -17.01
C PHE A 146 1.68 -2.78 -16.36
N GLY A 147 2.28 -3.88 -15.89
CA GLY A 147 1.57 -4.96 -15.22
C GLY A 147 0.52 -5.68 -16.09
N GLY A 148 0.66 -5.63 -17.41
CA GLY A 148 -0.30 -6.20 -18.38
C GLY A 148 -1.51 -5.32 -18.65
N ARG A 149 -1.52 -4.07 -18.17
CA ARG A 149 -2.56 -3.06 -18.44
C ARG A 149 -1.97 -1.85 -19.14
N LYS A 150 -2.82 -1.17 -19.93
CA LYS A 150 -2.52 0.16 -20.47
C LYS A 150 -3.04 1.19 -19.49
N TRP A 151 -2.19 2.10 -19.07
CA TRP A 151 -2.49 3.14 -18.10
C TRP A 151 -2.46 4.52 -18.76
N THR A 152 -3.45 5.34 -18.44
CA THR A 152 -3.44 6.78 -18.68
C THR A 152 -3.25 7.49 -17.37
N ALA A 153 -2.24 8.33 -17.29
CA ALA A 153 -1.96 9.19 -16.14
C ALA A 153 -2.11 10.66 -16.53
N TRP A 154 -2.66 11.43 -15.60
CA TRP A 154 -2.72 12.88 -15.67
C TRP A 154 -1.85 13.43 -14.53
N PHE A 155 -0.81 14.15 -14.87
CA PHE A 155 0.13 14.70 -13.90
C PHE A 155 0.16 16.22 -13.96
N THR A 156 0.53 16.87 -12.84
CA THR A 156 0.68 18.32 -12.73
C THR A 156 2.06 18.72 -12.27
N THR A 157 2.63 19.76 -12.88
CA THR A 157 3.88 20.40 -12.42
C THR A 157 3.65 21.38 -11.27
N ASP A 158 2.40 21.75 -10.97
CA ASP A 158 2.05 22.61 -9.83
C ASP A 158 2.40 21.94 -8.50
N LEU A 159 2.46 20.60 -8.50
CA LEU A 159 2.94 19.77 -7.40
C LEU A 159 4.27 19.11 -7.82
N PRO A 160 5.44 19.65 -7.40
CA PRO A 160 6.74 19.26 -7.94
C PRO A 160 7.27 17.94 -7.34
N TYR A 161 6.43 16.92 -7.33
CA TYR A 161 6.77 15.57 -6.88
C TYR A 161 6.73 14.62 -8.08
N GLN A 162 7.88 14.06 -8.47
CA GLN A 162 7.95 13.06 -9.55
C GLN A 162 7.44 11.70 -9.06
N ASP A 163 6.22 11.69 -8.55
CA ASP A 163 5.62 10.57 -7.83
C ASP A 163 4.13 10.44 -8.14
N GLY A 164 3.49 9.38 -7.64
CA GLY A 164 2.09 9.11 -7.84
C GLY A 164 1.59 7.90 -7.04
N PRO A 165 0.31 7.57 -7.14
CA PRO A 165 -0.27 6.41 -6.48
C PRO A 165 0.33 5.12 -7.02
N TYR A 166 0.19 4.02 -6.26
CA TYR A 166 0.71 2.72 -6.64
C TYR A 166 2.22 2.78 -6.96
N LYS A 167 2.67 2.13 -8.04
CA LYS A 167 4.07 2.13 -8.50
C LYS A 167 4.39 3.29 -9.45
N PHE A 168 3.41 4.14 -9.76
CA PHE A 168 3.59 5.22 -10.73
C PHE A 168 4.53 6.30 -10.20
N SER A 169 5.56 6.61 -10.99
CA SER A 169 6.58 7.63 -10.69
C SER A 169 7.31 8.02 -11.98
N GLY A 170 8.16 9.03 -11.91
CA GLY A 170 9.07 9.42 -13.00
C GLY A 170 8.47 10.41 -14.01
N LEU A 171 7.21 10.86 -13.84
CA LEU A 171 6.67 12.00 -14.58
C LEU A 171 7.19 13.31 -13.97
N PRO A 172 7.26 14.41 -14.73
CA PRO A 172 7.79 15.70 -14.24
C PRO A 172 6.80 16.45 -13.34
N GLY A 173 6.15 15.75 -12.41
CA GLY A 173 5.15 16.26 -11.48
C GLY A 173 4.34 15.13 -10.85
N LEU A 174 3.41 15.49 -9.96
CA LEU A 174 2.58 14.51 -9.27
C LEU A 174 1.47 13.99 -10.19
N VAL A 175 1.29 12.67 -10.19
CA VAL A 175 0.15 12.03 -10.84
C VAL A 175 -1.11 12.31 -10.01
N VAL A 176 -2.02 13.12 -10.52
CA VAL A 176 -3.29 13.46 -9.85
C VAL A 176 -4.43 12.51 -10.20
N LYS A 177 -4.34 11.87 -11.35
CA LYS A 177 -5.26 10.80 -11.76
C LYS A 177 -4.50 9.74 -12.54
N ALA A 178 -4.81 8.47 -12.31
CA ALA A 178 -4.38 7.37 -13.15
C ALA A 178 -5.55 6.40 -13.32
N GLU A 179 -5.76 5.91 -14.54
CA GLU A 179 -6.80 4.94 -14.85
C GLU A 179 -6.32 3.94 -15.90
N ASP A 180 -6.77 2.70 -15.81
CA ASP A 180 -6.48 1.72 -16.85
C ASP A 180 -7.50 1.82 -18.01
N SER A 181 -7.08 1.38 -19.20
CA SER A 181 -7.88 1.52 -20.42
C SER A 181 -9.22 0.74 -20.39
N THR A 182 -9.37 -0.19 -19.47
CA THR A 182 -10.61 -0.97 -19.29
C THR A 182 -11.57 -0.34 -18.28
N GLY A 183 -11.12 0.70 -17.55
CA GLY A 183 -11.88 1.33 -16.48
C GLY A 183 -12.12 0.40 -15.29
N ASP A 184 -11.21 -0.56 -15.08
CA ASP A 184 -11.27 -1.48 -13.96
C ASP A 184 -10.58 -0.93 -12.71
N TYR A 185 -9.61 -0.03 -12.90
CA TYR A 185 -8.86 0.62 -11.82
C TYR A 185 -8.74 2.12 -12.09
N SER A 186 -9.02 2.94 -11.08
CA SER A 186 -8.68 4.35 -11.08
C SER A 186 -8.12 4.80 -9.75
N PHE A 187 -7.27 5.82 -9.80
CA PHE A 187 -6.69 6.54 -8.67
C PHE A 187 -6.94 8.01 -8.90
N ASP A 188 -7.72 8.64 -8.03
CA ASP A 188 -8.12 10.03 -8.18
C ASP A 188 -7.66 10.81 -6.93
N LEU A 189 -6.82 11.85 -7.10
CA LEU A 189 -6.36 12.69 -6.00
C LEU A 189 -7.53 13.54 -5.47
N MET A 190 -7.83 13.37 -4.18
CA MET A 190 -8.94 14.04 -3.51
C MET A 190 -8.49 15.27 -2.72
N MET A 191 -7.39 15.15 -2.00
CA MET A 191 -6.86 16.24 -1.16
C MET A 191 -5.39 15.97 -0.81
N ASN A 192 -4.73 17.01 -0.26
CA ASN A 192 -3.41 16.87 0.33
C ASN A 192 -3.29 17.71 1.61
N TYR A 193 -2.43 17.27 2.52
CA TYR A 193 -2.08 17.98 3.74
C TYR A 193 -0.74 17.49 4.30
N LYS A 194 -0.20 18.23 5.26
CA LYS A 194 1.07 17.89 5.91
C LYS A 194 0.83 17.03 7.13
N ILE A 195 1.71 16.07 7.34
CA ILE A 195 1.77 15.22 8.53
C ILE A 195 3.16 15.32 9.16
N ALA A 196 3.28 14.96 10.42
CA ALA A 196 4.56 15.03 11.13
C ALA A 196 5.55 13.98 10.61
N ASP A 197 5.08 12.72 10.44
CA ASP A 197 5.92 11.59 10.04
C ASP A 197 5.06 10.48 9.39
N PHE A 198 5.72 9.48 8.83
CA PHE A 198 5.07 8.27 8.32
C PHE A 198 4.40 7.49 9.47
N PRO A 199 3.23 6.90 9.25
CA PRO A 199 2.61 6.05 10.25
C PRO A 199 3.43 4.78 10.47
N GLU A 200 3.45 4.30 11.70
CA GLU A 200 3.97 2.97 12.01
C GLU A 200 3.09 1.90 11.36
N MET A 201 3.68 1.11 10.48
CA MET A 201 3.01 -0.05 9.91
C MET A 201 3.39 -1.30 10.69
N ASN A 202 2.42 -1.97 11.27
CA ASN A 202 2.66 -3.24 11.97
C ASN A 202 3.02 -4.34 10.97
N THR A 203 4.24 -4.85 11.07
CA THR A 203 4.73 -6.00 10.31
C THR A 203 4.79 -7.22 11.20
N PHE A 204 3.63 -7.80 11.53
CA PHE A 204 3.61 -9.10 12.19
C PHE A 204 4.06 -10.19 11.19
N GLY A 205 4.99 -11.02 11.59
CA GLY A 205 5.53 -12.10 10.76
C GLY A 205 6.98 -11.86 10.36
N ASN A 206 7.60 -12.85 9.69
CA ASN A 206 8.92 -12.68 9.13
C ASN A 206 8.84 -11.84 7.85
N VAL A 207 9.86 -11.03 7.63
CA VAL A 207 10.01 -10.29 6.37
C VAL A 207 10.91 -11.10 5.45
N MET A 208 10.33 -11.57 4.34
CA MET A 208 11.00 -12.37 3.32
C MET A 208 11.33 -11.50 2.12
N LYS A 209 12.61 -11.19 1.93
CA LYS A 209 13.07 -10.48 0.73
C LYS A 209 13.27 -11.48 -0.41
N VAL A 210 12.51 -11.32 -1.48
CA VAL A 210 12.49 -12.24 -2.63
C VAL A 210 12.57 -11.47 -3.94
N LYS A 211 12.71 -12.16 -5.07
CA LYS A 211 12.49 -11.59 -6.40
C LYS A 211 10.98 -11.52 -6.69
N ARG A 212 10.56 -10.60 -7.56
CA ARG A 212 9.14 -10.50 -7.98
C ARG A 212 8.60 -11.83 -8.50
N THR A 213 9.34 -12.54 -9.32
CA THR A 213 8.96 -13.86 -9.86
C THR A 213 8.71 -14.90 -8.76
N ASP A 214 9.50 -14.86 -7.69
CA ASP A 214 9.34 -15.80 -6.56
C ASP A 214 8.16 -15.39 -5.68
N TYR A 215 7.90 -14.08 -5.51
CA TYR A 215 6.69 -13.59 -4.86
C TYR A 215 5.43 -14.11 -5.58
N VAL A 216 5.36 -14.00 -6.91
CA VAL A 216 4.24 -14.51 -7.70
C VAL A 216 4.04 -16.01 -7.48
N LYS A 217 5.11 -16.81 -7.53
CA LYS A 217 5.05 -18.25 -7.24
C LYS A 217 4.53 -18.56 -5.83
N GLN A 218 4.93 -17.77 -4.82
CA GLN A 218 4.42 -17.97 -3.46
C GLN A 218 2.93 -17.61 -3.35
N GLN A 219 2.50 -16.57 -4.05
CA GLN A 219 1.10 -16.17 -4.10
C GLN A 219 0.23 -17.25 -4.78
N GLU A 220 0.71 -17.84 -5.88
CA GLU A 220 0.05 -18.96 -6.56
C GLU A 220 -0.05 -20.20 -5.66
N LYS A 221 1.02 -20.57 -4.98
CA LYS A 221 1.01 -21.67 -4.00
C LYS A 221 0.01 -21.43 -2.87
N TYR A 222 -0.06 -20.22 -2.36
CA TYR A 222 -1.03 -19.87 -1.33
C TYR A 222 -2.47 -19.97 -1.84
N LYS A 223 -2.73 -19.52 -3.07
CA LYS A 223 -4.06 -19.62 -3.70
C LYS A 223 -4.47 -21.07 -3.98
N SER A 224 -3.52 -21.93 -4.35
CA SER A 224 -3.81 -23.35 -4.67
C SER A 224 -4.07 -24.19 -3.42
N ASP A 225 -3.25 -24.06 -2.36
CA ASP A 225 -3.44 -24.75 -1.07
C ASP A 225 -2.99 -23.86 0.09
N PRO A 226 -3.89 -22.98 0.59
CA PRO A 226 -3.58 -22.06 1.67
C PRO A 226 -3.22 -22.76 2.98
N THR A 227 -3.76 -23.96 3.21
CA THR A 227 -3.50 -24.70 4.45
C THR A 227 -2.12 -25.35 4.46
N ALA A 228 -1.75 -26.04 3.38
CA ALA A 228 -0.40 -26.59 3.26
C ALA A 228 0.65 -25.47 3.29
N PHE A 229 0.38 -24.35 2.60
CA PHE A 229 1.25 -23.18 2.63
C PHE A 229 1.46 -22.63 4.04
N MET A 230 0.38 -22.42 4.81
CA MET A 230 0.49 -21.90 6.17
C MET A 230 1.14 -22.90 7.16
N ASN A 231 0.98 -24.21 6.94
CA ASN A 231 1.64 -25.22 7.72
C ASN A 231 3.14 -25.29 7.43
N SER A 232 3.55 -25.11 6.17
CA SER A 232 4.98 -25.03 5.80
C SER A 232 5.67 -23.83 6.48
N GLN A 233 4.99 -22.71 6.61
CA GLN A 233 5.49 -21.54 7.34
C GLN A 233 5.59 -21.79 8.86
N ARG A 234 4.80 -22.70 9.44
CA ARG A 234 4.91 -23.11 10.86
C ARG A 234 6.15 -23.96 11.11
N GLY A 235 6.43 -24.92 10.24
CA GLY A 235 7.55 -25.86 10.38
C GLY A 235 8.92 -25.18 10.42
N SER A 236 9.07 -24.04 9.75
CA SER A 236 10.33 -23.29 9.75
C SER A 236 10.60 -22.48 11.02
N ARG A 237 9.64 -22.39 11.96
CA ARG A 237 9.75 -21.52 13.15
C ARG A 237 10.18 -22.21 14.43
N GLY A 238 10.23 -23.54 14.51
CA GLY A 238 10.70 -24.26 15.70
C GLY A 238 10.00 -23.92 17.02
N VAL A 239 8.97 -23.06 17.03
CA VAL A 239 8.25 -22.60 18.22
C VAL A 239 6.81 -23.03 18.12
N SER A 240 6.44 -24.01 18.91
CA SER A 240 5.06 -24.29 19.25
C SER A 240 4.52 -23.12 20.09
N MET A 241 4.03 -22.08 19.45
CA MET A 241 3.17 -21.14 20.17
C MET A 241 1.88 -21.89 20.50
N GLY A 242 1.71 -22.19 21.78
CA GLY A 242 0.44 -22.63 22.34
C GLY A 242 -0.64 -21.64 21.86
N GLY A 243 -1.51 -22.09 21.00
CA GLY A 243 -2.70 -21.30 20.59
C GLY A 243 -3.51 -20.95 21.83
N PRO A 244 -4.34 -19.91 21.81
CA PRO A 244 -5.19 -19.58 22.94
C PRO A 244 -6.00 -20.83 23.31
N ARG A 245 -5.83 -21.28 24.55
CA ARG A 245 -6.66 -22.33 25.18
C ARG A 245 -8.06 -21.76 25.37
N GLY A 246 -8.88 -21.85 24.33
CA GLY A 246 -10.25 -21.37 24.41
C GLY A 246 -11.03 -21.68 23.14
N GLY A 247 -11.74 -22.78 23.15
CA GLY A 247 -12.69 -23.16 22.11
C GLY A 247 -12.38 -24.50 21.45
N ASN A 248 -13.30 -25.42 21.62
CA ASN A 248 -13.32 -26.75 21.02
C ASN A 248 -13.58 -26.66 19.51
N GLN A 249 -12.71 -25.95 18.77
CA GLN A 249 -12.84 -25.81 17.31
C GLN A 249 -12.12 -26.97 16.64
N ASN A 250 -12.89 -27.77 15.91
CA ASN A 250 -12.37 -28.88 15.13
C ASN A 250 -11.35 -28.35 14.09
N PRO A 251 -10.08 -28.82 14.12
CA PRO A 251 -9.05 -28.36 13.18
C PRO A 251 -9.44 -28.57 11.70
N ALA A 252 -10.22 -29.60 11.40
CA ALA A 252 -10.70 -29.90 10.05
C ALA A 252 -11.72 -28.84 9.59
N GLU A 253 -12.61 -28.40 10.46
CA GLU A 253 -13.60 -27.37 10.16
C GLU A 253 -12.93 -25.99 9.96
N MET A 254 -11.93 -25.68 10.79
CA MET A 254 -11.15 -24.45 10.63
C MET A 254 -10.37 -24.44 9.31
N ARG A 255 -9.83 -25.58 8.90
CA ARG A 255 -9.20 -25.77 7.60
C ARG A 255 -10.17 -25.51 6.47
N LYS A 256 -11.34 -26.15 6.50
CA LYS A 256 -12.39 -26.01 5.48
C LYS A 256 -12.84 -24.56 5.32
N ARG A 257 -13.12 -23.86 6.43
CA ARG A 257 -13.48 -22.43 6.42
C ARG A 257 -12.38 -21.53 5.84
N MET A 258 -11.11 -21.87 6.10
CA MET A 258 -9.99 -21.12 5.53
C MET A 258 -9.90 -21.35 4.00
N GLU A 259 -10.02 -22.58 3.55
CA GLU A 259 -9.98 -22.92 2.13
C GLU A 259 -11.16 -22.26 1.37
N GLU A 260 -12.37 -22.31 1.94
CA GLU A 260 -13.55 -21.64 1.39
C GLU A 260 -13.33 -20.13 1.28
N ARG A 261 -12.81 -19.50 2.34
CA ARG A 261 -12.52 -18.06 2.32
C ARG A 261 -11.49 -17.69 1.27
N VAL A 262 -10.39 -18.42 1.14
CA VAL A 262 -9.37 -18.14 0.12
C VAL A 262 -9.89 -18.37 -1.30
N LYS A 263 -10.72 -19.38 -1.50
CA LYS A 263 -11.39 -19.60 -2.80
C LYS A 263 -12.34 -18.46 -3.13
N GLU A 264 -13.09 -17.98 -2.15
CA GLU A 264 -13.99 -16.84 -2.32
C GLU A 264 -13.20 -15.56 -2.60
N GLU A 265 -12.12 -15.28 -1.84
CA GLU A 265 -11.22 -14.16 -2.08
C GLU A 265 -10.58 -14.25 -3.49
N ALA A 266 -10.17 -15.43 -3.93
CA ALA A 266 -9.60 -15.63 -5.26
C ALA A 266 -10.63 -15.39 -6.38
N LYS A 267 -11.88 -15.81 -6.18
CA LYS A 267 -12.99 -15.55 -7.10
C LYS A 267 -13.31 -14.07 -7.17
N ASN A 268 -13.43 -13.42 -6.01
CA ASN A 268 -13.74 -11.99 -5.89
C ASN A 268 -12.55 -11.08 -6.24
N ASN A 269 -11.39 -11.63 -6.52
CA ASN A 269 -10.18 -10.90 -6.98
C ASN A 269 -9.60 -11.56 -8.24
N SER A 270 -10.48 -11.89 -9.17
CA SER A 270 -10.13 -12.51 -10.46
C SER A 270 -9.59 -11.49 -11.48
N ASN A 271 -9.70 -10.21 -11.18
CA ASN A 271 -9.22 -9.09 -11.99
C ASN A 271 -8.18 -8.25 -11.20
N PRO A 272 -6.99 -8.79 -10.92
CA PRO A 272 -5.97 -8.07 -10.13
C PRO A 272 -5.43 -6.85 -10.88
N ILE A 273 -4.85 -5.90 -10.15
CA ILE A 273 -4.24 -4.70 -10.73
C ILE A 273 -3.09 -5.02 -11.69
N GLU A 274 -2.37 -6.11 -11.46
CA GLU A 274 -1.36 -6.64 -12.39
C GLU A 274 -1.81 -7.99 -12.94
N LEU A 275 -1.87 -8.07 -14.27
CA LEU A 275 -2.25 -9.28 -15.01
C LEU A 275 -1.05 -10.17 -15.35
N LYS A 276 0.19 -9.61 -15.28
CA LYS A 276 1.46 -10.28 -15.64
C LYS A 276 2.61 -9.83 -14.72
#